data_630427d62bd75a28071f713131794ba0
#
_entry.id   630427d62bd75a28071f713131794ba0
#
_cell.length_a   1.000
_cell.length_b   1.000
_cell.length_c   1.000
_cell.angle_alpha   90.00
_cell.angle_beta   90.00
_cell.angle_gamma   90.00
#
_symmetry.space_group_name_H-M   'P 1'
#
loop_
_entity.id
_entity.type
_entity.pdbx_description
1 polymer ?
#
loop_
_entity_poly.entity_id
_entity_poly.type
_entity_poly.pdbx_seq_one_letter_code
_entity_poly.pdbx_strand_id
1 'polypeptide(L)'
;MLRPVLRAPDPALSRPTALVDPDDPEVMAVAIDLVETMRASPGCVGLAAPQLGEPARLFVLDVTDHPKARSCSGLVVLANPVVIDAGEPRKGREGCMSVPDFTGDVGRPATIVVRGLVPGPVPRERIIEADAFEARALGHELDHLDGLLFLDRVVGAQAVHPRKRYL
;
A
#
# COMPACT_ATOMS: atom_id res chain seq x y z
N MET A 1 -7.70 -9.81 13.14
CA MET A 1 -8.03 -8.93 14.31
C MET A 1 -7.77 -7.48 13.93
N LEU A 2 -8.65 -6.55 14.32
CA LEU A 2 -8.39 -5.12 14.09
C LEU A 2 -7.17 -4.67 14.87
N ARG A 3 -6.26 -3.97 14.20
CA ARG A 3 -5.02 -3.48 14.80
C ARG A 3 -4.87 -1.96 14.62
N PRO A 4 -4.21 -1.27 15.56
CA PRO A 4 -3.92 0.15 15.41
C PRO A 4 -2.92 0.37 14.27
N VAL A 5 -3.17 1.37 13.45
CA VAL A 5 -2.26 1.77 12.37
C VAL A 5 -1.22 2.74 12.94
N LEU A 6 0.05 2.42 12.76
CA LEU A 6 1.17 3.26 13.19
C LEU A 6 1.20 4.58 12.41
N ARG A 7 1.65 5.63 13.06
CA ARG A 7 1.75 6.98 12.49
C ARG A 7 3.20 7.45 12.48
N ALA A 8 3.56 8.22 11.46
CA ALA A 8 4.84 8.89 11.42
C ALA A 8 5.03 9.79 12.66
N PRO A 9 6.22 9.83 13.29
CA PRO A 9 7.50 9.30 12.82
C PRO A 9 7.88 7.91 13.39
N ASP A 10 6.94 7.01 13.60
CA ASP A 10 7.25 5.68 14.13
C ASP A 10 8.36 5.01 13.28
N PRO A 11 9.46 4.52 13.88
CA PRO A 11 10.60 3.99 13.15
C PRO A 11 10.30 2.71 12.35
N ALA A 12 9.22 1.98 12.66
CA ALA A 12 8.79 0.84 11.86
C ALA A 12 8.42 1.23 10.42
N LEU A 13 7.94 2.47 10.21
CA LEU A 13 7.55 2.99 8.90
C LEU A 13 8.75 3.39 8.02
N SER A 14 9.95 3.50 8.59
CA SER A 14 11.16 3.93 7.91
C SER A 14 12.16 2.78 7.66
N ARG A 15 11.77 1.56 7.92
CA ARG A 15 12.62 0.37 7.76
C ARG A 15 12.15 -0.47 6.58
N PRO A 16 13.07 -0.87 5.67
CA PRO A 16 12.74 -1.86 4.66
C PRO A 16 12.31 -3.18 5.31
N THR A 17 11.35 -3.85 4.69
CA THR A 17 10.83 -5.13 5.16
C THR A 17 11.65 -6.31 4.63
N ALA A 18 11.59 -7.43 5.34
CA ALA A 18 12.19 -8.68 4.92
C ALA A 18 11.21 -9.53 4.08
N LEU A 19 11.78 -10.35 3.19
CA LEU A 19 11.03 -11.40 2.50
C LEU A 19 10.43 -12.35 3.55
N VAL A 20 9.25 -12.87 3.24
CA VAL A 20 8.53 -13.80 4.11
C VAL A 20 8.28 -15.12 3.40
N ASP A 21 8.03 -16.17 4.18
CA ASP A 21 7.54 -17.43 3.67
C ASP A 21 6.01 -17.34 3.50
N PRO A 22 5.49 -17.40 2.28
CA PRO A 22 4.06 -17.17 2.04
C PRO A 22 3.15 -18.31 2.52
N ASP A 23 3.68 -19.46 2.91
CA ASP A 23 2.92 -20.55 3.50
C ASP A 23 2.97 -20.58 5.05
N ASP A 24 3.72 -19.63 5.64
CA ASP A 24 3.79 -19.49 7.09
C ASP A 24 2.43 -19.04 7.66
N PRO A 25 1.87 -19.78 8.63
CA PRO A 25 0.63 -19.39 9.31
C PRO A 25 0.68 -18.00 9.97
N GLU A 26 1.84 -17.53 10.42
CA GLU A 26 2.00 -16.18 10.99
C GLU A 26 1.84 -15.11 9.88
N VAL A 27 2.39 -15.34 8.70
CA VAL A 27 2.21 -14.44 7.56
C VAL A 27 0.74 -14.39 7.13
N MET A 28 0.05 -15.52 7.12
CA MET A 28 -1.39 -15.58 6.83
C MET A 28 -2.21 -14.84 7.89
N ALA A 29 -1.84 -14.93 9.16
CA ALA A 29 -2.51 -14.19 10.23
C ALA A 29 -2.33 -12.68 10.06
N VAL A 30 -1.14 -12.22 9.72
CA VAL A 30 -0.87 -10.80 9.41
C VAL A 30 -1.69 -10.35 8.20
N ALA A 31 -1.80 -11.16 7.15
CA ALA A 31 -2.61 -10.85 5.97
C ALA A 31 -4.10 -10.64 6.34
N ILE A 32 -4.65 -11.49 7.19
CA ILE A 32 -6.02 -11.37 7.70
C ILE A 32 -6.18 -10.07 8.50
N ASP A 33 -5.25 -9.77 9.41
CA ASP A 33 -5.27 -8.54 10.20
C ASP A 33 -5.24 -7.27 9.31
N LEU A 34 -4.41 -7.30 8.26
CA LEU A 34 -4.35 -6.22 7.26
C LEU A 34 -5.69 -6.02 6.56
N VAL A 35 -6.31 -7.09 6.05
CA VAL A 35 -7.61 -7.02 5.36
C VAL A 35 -8.70 -6.48 6.29
N GLU A 36 -8.79 -7.02 7.50
CA GLU A 36 -9.80 -6.58 8.48
C GLU A 36 -9.60 -5.11 8.86
N THR A 37 -8.37 -4.70 9.14
CA THR A 37 -8.03 -3.31 9.51
C THR A 37 -8.30 -2.35 8.36
N MET A 38 -7.90 -2.70 7.12
CA MET A 38 -8.18 -1.91 5.92
C MET A 38 -9.70 -1.70 5.74
N ARG A 39 -10.48 -2.78 5.81
CA ARG A 39 -11.95 -2.73 5.63
C ARG A 39 -12.67 -1.95 6.71
N ALA A 40 -12.15 -1.96 7.93
CA ALA A 40 -12.72 -1.22 9.05
C ALA A 40 -12.33 0.28 9.05
N SER A 41 -11.40 0.68 8.18
CA SER A 41 -10.85 2.04 8.13
C SER A 41 -11.51 2.84 7.00
N PRO A 42 -12.32 3.87 7.30
CA PRO A 42 -13.01 4.64 6.27
C PRO A 42 -12.05 5.26 5.25
N GLY A 43 -12.34 5.05 3.95
CA GLY A 43 -11.54 5.59 2.84
C GLY A 43 -10.18 4.93 2.63
N CYS A 44 -9.86 3.90 3.38
CA CYS A 44 -8.62 3.13 3.21
C CYS A 44 -8.79 2.12 2.07
N VAL A 45 -7.90 2.16 1.09
CA VAL A 45 -7.91 1.24 -0.06
C VAL A 45 -6.69 0.31 -0.07
N GLY A 46 -5.72 0.53 0.79
CA GLY A 46 -4.52 -0.30 0.92
C GLY A 46 -3.88 -0.17 2.29
N LEU A 47 -3.17 -1.21 2.69
CA LEU A 47 -2.45 -1.26 3.96
C LEU A 47 -1.28 -2.23 3.86
N ALA A 48 -0.11 -1.80 4.32
CA ALA A 48 1.11 -2.61 4.32
C ALA A 48 1.48 -3.06 5.75
N ALA A 49 2.14 -4.20 5.85
CA ALA A 49 2.50 -4.80 7.14
C ALA A 49 3.29 -3.88 8.08
N PRO A 50 4.23 -3.03 7.60
CA PRO A 50 4.92 -2.06 8.47
C PRO A 50 3.98 -1.09 9.19
N GLN A 51 2.83 -0.78 8.60
CA GLN A 51 1.82 0.09 9.23
C GLN A 51 1.13 -0.57 10.44
N LEU A 52 1.23 -1.89 10.57
CA LEU A 52 0.82 -2.64 11.76
C LEU A 52 2.00 -3.02 12.67
N GLY A 53 3.21 -2.53 12.36
CA GLY A 53 4.42 -2.83 13.11
C GLY A 53 5.08 -4.17 12.74
N GLU A 54 4.63 -4.81 11.64
CA GLU A 54 5.17 -6.09 11.18
C GLU A 54 6.26 -5.86 10.12
N PRO A 55 7.47 -6.39 10.30
CA PRO A 55 8.58 -6.19 9.34
C PRO A 55 8.48 -7.13 8.13
N ALA A 56 7.27 -7.49 7.73
CA ALA A 56 6.97 -8.44 6.67
C ALA A 56 6.76 -7.74 5.33
N ARG A 57 7.32 -8.30 4.25
CA ARG A 57 7.11 -7.80 2.89
C ARG A 57 5.76 -8.26 2.34
N LEU A 58 4.69 -7.67 2.88
CA LEU A 58 3.30 -8.05 2.66
C LEU A 58 2.41 -6.80 2.67
N PHE A 59 1.48 -6.72 1.71
CA PHE A 59 0.45 -5.68 1.69
C PHE A 59 -0.89 -6.21 1.21
N VAL A 60 -1.93 -5.42 1.46
CA VAL A 60 -3.28 -5.63 0.92
C VAL A 60 -3.76 -4.37 0.21
N LEU A 61 -4.64 -4.53 -0.78
CA LEU A 61 -5.21 -3.44 -1.58
C LEU A 61 -6.56 -3.86 -2.13
N ASP A 62 -7.51 -2.93 -2.13
CA ASP A 62 -8.80 -3.12 -2.79
C ASP A 62 -9.35 -1.75 -3.21
N VAL A 63 -9.39 -1.50 -4.51
CA VAL A 63 -9.93 -0.25 -5.09
C VAL A 63 -11.33 -0.41 -5.67
N THR A 64 -12.01 -1.51 -5.34
CA THR A 64 -13.38 -1.76 -5.79
C THR A 64 -14.27 -0.56 -5.40
N ASP A 65 -15.08 -0.12 -6.35
CA ASP A 65 -16.01 1.02 -6.22
C ASP A 65 -15.34 2.38 -5.96
N HIS A 66 -14.03 2.49 -6.01
CA HIS A 66 -13.38 3.79 -5.89
C HIS A 66 -13.59 4.62 -7.16
N PRO A 67 -14.08 5.90 -7.04
CA PRO A 67 -14.51 6.69 -8.20
C PRO A 67 -13.40 7.03 -9.19
N LYS A 68 -12.13 6.98 -8.78
CA LYS A 68 -10.96 7.22 -9.64
C LYS A 68 -10.37 5.94 -10.22
N ALA A 69 -10.83 4.75 -9.82
CA ALA A 69 -10.32 3.51 -10.34
C ALA A 69 -10.75 3.31 -11.80
N ARG A 70 -9.82 2.86 -12.63
CA ARG A 70 -10.06 2.35 -13.99
C ARG A 70 -9.82 0.85 -14.00
N SER A 71 -8.57 0.41 -13.83
CA SER A 71 -8.33 -1.00 -13.50
C SER A 71 -8.77 -1.29 -12.07
N CYS A 72 -9.22 -2.51 -11.84
CA CYS A 72 -9.59 -3.00 -10.52
C CYS A 72 -9.36 -4.50 -10.44
N SER A 73 -8.42 -4.89 -9.61
CA SER A 73 -8.06 -6.30 -9.40
C SER A 73 -8.86 -6.96 -8.26
N GLY A 74 -9.82 -6.23 -7.67
CA GLY A 74 -10.52 -6.64 -6.46
C GLY A 74 -9.59 -6.66 -5.26
N LEU A 75 -9.86 -7.55 -4.31
CA LEU A 75 -8.97 -7.72 -3.17
C LEU A 75 -7.63 -8.33 -3.62
N VAL A 76 -6.57 -7.60 -3.37
CA VAL A 76 -5.19 -8.01 -3.60
C VAL A 76 -4.55 -8.26 -2.23
N VAL A 77 -3.93 -9.42 -2.07
CA VAL A 77 -3.07 -9.77 -0.92
C VAL A 77 -1.80 -10.34 -1.52
N LEU A 78 -0.68 -9.62 -1.38
CA LEU A 78 0.59 -10.04 -1.98
C LEU A 78 1.73 -10.02 -0.98
N ALA A 79 2.41 -11.17 -0.89
CA ALA A 79 3.71 -11.32 -0.25
C ALA A 79 4.83 -11.21 -1.28
N ASN A 80 5.97 -10.65 -0.86
CA ASN A 80 7.19 -10.53 -1.65
C ASN A 80 6.97 -9.91 -3.05
N PRO A 81 6.25 -8.78 -3.17
CA PRO A 81 5.96 -8.19 -4.45
C PRO A 81 7.21 -7.65 -5.14
N VAL A 82 7.23 -7.78 -6.47
CA VAL A 82 8.28 -7.27 -7.36
C VAL A 82 7.61 -6.51 -8.50
N VAL A 83 8.12 -5.31 -8.81
CA VAL A 83 7.71 -4.57 -10.00
C VAL A 83 8.37 -5.19 -11.23
N ILE A 84 7.55 -5.62 -12.19
CA ILE A 84 8.02 -6.20 -13.46
C ILE A 84 8.14 -5.12 -14.53
N ASP A 85 7.18 -4.19 -14.57
CA ASP A 85 7.14 -3.10 -15.53
C ASP A 85 6.47 -1.87 -14.92
N ALA A 86 6.89 -0.68 -15.35
CA ALA A 86 6.34 0.58 -14.91
C ALA A 86 6.34 1.60 -16.06
N GLY A 87 5.19 2.23 -16.27
CA GLY A 87 5.02 3.25 -17.30
C GLY A 87 5.50 4.63 -16.87
N GLU A 88 5.20 5.62 -17.71
CA GLU A 88 5.57 7.02 -17.48
C GLU A 88 4.92 7.59 -16.21
N PRO A 89 5.64 8.46 -15.48
CA PRO A 89 5.11 9.02 -14.24
C PRO A 89 3.98 10.02 -14.50
N ARG A 90 3.00 10.00 -13.62
CA ARG A 90 1.91 10.96 -13.54
C ARG A 90 1.78 11.53 -12.15
N LYS A 91 1.62 12.84 -12.07
CA LYS A 91 1.38 13.56 -10.81
C LYS A 91 -0.05 13.32 -10.31
N GLY A 92 -0.21 13.13 -9.00
CA GLY A 92 -1.51 13.02 -8.36
C GLY A 92 -1.42 13.20 -6.85
N ARG A 93 -2.56 13.50 -6.24
CA ARG A 93 -2.68 13.70 -4.80
C ARG A 93 -2.78 12.36 -4.07
N GLU A 94 -1.97 12.19 -3.03
CA GLU A 94 -2.00 11.03 -2.14
C GLU A 94 -2.19 11.44 -0.69
N GLY A 95 -2.82 10.55 0.07
CA GLY A 95 -2.88 10.57 1.52
C GLY A 95 -2.54 9.20 2.06
N CYS A 96 -2.26 9.11 3.35
CA CYS A 96 -1.90 7.88 4.04
C CYS A 96 -2.48 7.88 5.45
N MET A 97 -2.94 6.73 5.92
CA MET A 97 -3.39 6.59 7.32
C MET A 97 -2.26 6.84 8.32
N SER A 98 -1.03 6.54 7.93
CA SER A 98 0.17 6.81 8.75
C SER A 98 0.59 8.29 8.78
N VAL A 99 -0.02 9.13 7.93
CA VAL A 99 0.19 10.59 7.88
C VAL A 99 -1.18 11.28 7.82
N PRO A 100 -1.94 11.28 8.94
CA PRO A 100 -3.35 11.65 8.91
C PRO A 100 -3.60 13.15 8.66
N ASP A 101 -2.62 14.01 8.92
CA ASP A 101 -2.80 15.47 8.88
C ASP A 101 -2.45 16.11 7.53
N PHE A 102 -1.86 15.34 6.61
CA PHE A 102 -1.36 15.88 5.35
C PHE A 102 -1.74 14.99 4.16
N THR A 103 -1.80 15.62 2.99
CA THR A 103 -1.75 14.99 1.68
C THR A 103 -0.59 15.57 0.89
N GLY A 104 -0.18 14.91 -0.19
CA GLY A 104 0.91 15.39 -1.02
C GLY A 104 0.71 15.11 -2.50
N ASP A 105 1.36 15.92 -3.32
CA ASP A 105 1.42 15.67 -4.77
C ASP A 105 2.62 14.80 -5.06
N VAL A 106 2.38 13.64 -5.65
CA VAL A 106 3.39 12.59 -5.88
C VAL A 106 3.34 12.12 -7.33
N GLY A 107 4.51 11.99 -7.95
CA GLY A 107 4.67 11.31 -9.23
C GLY A 107 4.67 9.79 -9.05
N ARG A 108 3.79 9.10 -9.77
CA ARG A 108 3.73 7.63 -9.81
C ARG A 108 3.61 7.16 -11.24
N PRO A 109 4.12 5.95 -11.57
CA PRO A 109 3.85 5.35 -12.86
C PRO A 109 2.35 5.33 -13.17
N ALA A 110 1.97 5.74 -14.39
CA ALA A 110 0.59 5.71 -14.84
C ALA A 110 0.05 4.27 -14.99
N THR A 111 0.97 3.35 -15.28
CA THR A 111 0.73 1.92 -15.37
C THR A 111 1.82 1.17 -14.60
N ILE A 112 1.48 0.04 -14.01
CA ILE A 112 2.45 -0.79 -13.29
C ILE A 112 2.06 -2.26 -13.42
N VAL A 113 3.07 -3.12 -13.50
CA VAL A 113 2.90 -4.57 -13.43
C VAL A 113 3.65 -5.08 -12.22
N VAL A 114 2.95 -5.72 -11.31
CA VAL A 114 3.50 -6.25 -10.06
C VAL A 114 3.25 -7.75 -10.00
N ARG A 115 4.29 -8.51 -9.67
CA ARG A 115 4.21 -9.94 -9.40
C ARG A 115 4.47 -10.20 -7.93
N GLY A 116 3.69 -11.06 -7.33
CA GLY A 116 3.89 -11.49 -5.94
C GLY A 116 3.23 -12.83 -5.67
N LEU A 117 3.25 -13.25 -4.42
CA LEU A 117 2.68 -14.51 -3.98
C LEU A 117 1.45 -14.24 -3.10
N VAL A 118 0.36 -14.91 -3.39
CA VAL A 118 -0.82 -14.92 -2.51
C VAL A 118 -0.51 -15.89 -1.38
N PRO A 119 -0.47 -15.42 -0.11
CA PRO A 119 -0.19 -16.29 1.02
C PRO A 119 -1.27 -17.35 1.22
N GLY A 120 -0.85 -18.54 1.62
CA GLY A 120 -1.76 -19.64 1.92
C GLY A 120 -1.01 -20.95 2.05
N PRO A 121 -1.71 -22.04 2.46
CA PRO A 121 -1.09 -23.37 2.60
C PRO A 121 -0.45 -23.88 1.29
N VAL A 122 -0.93 -23.38 0.14
CA VAL A 122 -0.34 -23.59 -1.18
C VAL A 122 -0.25 -22.19 -1.82
N PRO A 123 0.88 -21.50 -1.66
CA PRO A 123 1.07 -20.16 -2.21
C PRO A 123 0.92 -20.16 -3.74
N ARG A 124 0.31 -19.12 -4.28
CA ARG A 124 0.10 -18.96 -5.72
C ARG A 124 0.68 -17.64 -6.20
N GLU A 125 1.37 -17.70 -7.33
CA GLU A 125 1.78 -16.48 -8.02
C GLU A 125 0.57 -15.72 -8.52
N ARG A 126 0.61 -14.41 -8.35
CA ARG A 126 -0.36 -13.47 -8.92
C ARG A 126 0.37 -12.32 -9.58
N ILE A 127 -0.05 -11.97 -10.79
CA ILE A 127 0.41 -10.82 -11.54
C ILE A 127 -0.73 -9.81 -11.58
N ILE A 128 -0.45 -8.57 -11.19
CA ILE A 128 -1.38 -7.44 -11.22
C ILE A 128 -0.92 -6.47 -12.29
N GLU A 129 -1.75 -6.25 -13.28
CA GLU A 129 -1.59 -5.20 -14.29
C GLU A 129 -2.56 -4.07 -13.95
N ALA A 130 -2.04 -2.90 -13.60
CA ALA A 130 -2.84 -1.81 -13.10
C ALA A 130 -2.55 -0.49 -13.79
N ASP A 131 -3.57 0.36 -13.86
CA ASP A 131 -3.46 1.73 -14.34
C ASP A 131 -4.09 2.73 -13.37
N ALA A 132 -3.93 4.00 -13.67
CA ALA A 132 -4.57 5.12 -12.98
C ALA A 132 -4.46 5.02 -11.44
N PHE A 133 -5.60 5.03 -10.74
CA PHE A 133 -5.64 5.04 -9.29
C PHE A 133 -5.11 3.74 -8.67
N GLU A 134 -5.41 2.57 -9.27
CA GLU A 134 -4.90 1.29 -8.77
C GLU A 134 -3.36 1.23 -8.87
N ALA A 135 -2.78 1.70 -9.97
CA ALA A 135 -1.33 1.78 -10.13
C ALA A 135 -0.69 2.69 -9.07
N ARG A 136 -1.32 3.82 -8.77
CA ARG A 136 -0.89 4.74 -7.72
C ARG A 136 -0.93 4.09 -6.34
N ALA A 137 -2.02 3.42 -6.02
CA ALA A 137 -2.20 2.74 -4.75
C ALA A 137 -1.18 1.59 -4.58
N LEU A 138 -0.92 0.80 -5.63
CA LEU A 138 0.13 -0.23 -5.61
C LEU A 138 1.51 0.37 -5.33
N GLY A 139 1.88 1.46 -6.02
CA GLY A 139 3.14 2.15 -5.78
C GLY A 139 3.28 2.68 -4.35
N HIS A 140 2.18 3.15 -3.76
CA HIS A 140 2.13 3.61 -2.38
C HIS A 140 2.40 2.48 -1.39
N GLU A 141 1.77 1.31 -1.56
CA GLU A 141 1.98 0.16 -0.68
C GLU A 141 3.38 -0.45 -0.84
N LEU A 142 3.91 -0.49 -2.06
CA LEU A 142 5.29 -0.92 -2.31
C LEU A 142 6.31 -0.02 -1.61
N ASP A 143 6.09 1.29 -1.58
CA ASP A 143 6.94 2.23 -0.85
C ASP A 143 6.96 1.91 0.65
N HIS A 144 5.82 1.61 1.26
CA HIS A 144 5.78 1.20 2.66
C HIS A 144 6.67 -0.02 2.94
N LEU A 145 6.71 -0.98 2.01
CA LEU A 145 7.58 -2.16 2.13
C LEU A 145 9.07 -1.81 2.03
N ASP A 146 9.40 -0.72 1.38
CA ASP A 146 10.78 -0.22 1.25
C ASP A 146 11.14 0.83 2.32
N GLY A 147 10.26 1.06 3.30
CA GLY A 147 10.46 2.02 4.39
C GLY A 147 10.26 3.48 3.97
N LEU A 148 9.47 3.71 2.94
CA LEU A 148 9.16 5.04 2.42
C LEU A 148 7.70 5.42 2.66
N LEU A 149 7.47 6.71 2.86
CA LEU A 149 6.15 7.34 2.88
C LEU A 149 5.99 8.19 1.62
N PHE A 150 4.75 8.55 1.26
CA PHE A 150 4.53 9.46 0.14
C PHE A 150 5.24 10.81 0.33
N LEU A 151 5.47 11.24 1.58
CA LEU A 151 6.23 12.45 1.90
C LEU A 151 7.69 12.40 1.41
N ASP A 152 8.27 11.22 1.29
CA ASP A 152 9.62 11.03 0.71
C ASP A 152 9.64 11.25 -0.81
N ARG A 153 8.48 11.24 -1.44
CA ARG A 153 8.30 11.41 -2.90
C ARG A 153 7.90 12.81 -3.32
N VAL A 154 7.42 13.65 -2.40
CA VAL A 154 7.02 15.02 -2.72
C VAL A 154 8.24 15.89 -3.04
N VAL A 155 8.08 16.83 -3.97
CA VAL A 155 9.15 17.77 -4.36
C VAL A 155 8.90 19.11 -3.68
N GLY A 156 9.48 19.25 -2.49
CA GLY A 156 9.42 20.49 -1.70
C GLY A 156 8.12 20.66 -0.90
N ALA A 157 8.15 21.62 0.01
CA ALA A 157 7.05 21.87 0.94
C ALA A 157 5.75 22.33 0.25
N GLN A 158 5.83 22.96 -0.92
CA GLN A 158 4.67 23.40 -1.69
C GLN A 158 3.82 22.24 -2.25
N ALA A 159 4.36 21.01 -2.29
CA ALA A 159 3.64 19.82 -2.71
C ALA A 159 2.93 19.11 -1.54
N VAL A 160 3.08 19.60 -0.31
CA VAL A 160 2.42 19.08 0.89
C VAL A 160 1.26 19.99 1.24
N HIS A 161 0.09 19.39 1.50
CA HIS A 161 -1.14 20.13 1.79
C HIS A 161 -1.77 19.62 3.09
N PRO A 162 -2.33 20.52 3.92
CA PRO A 162 -3.15 20.09 5.06
C PRO A 162 -4.31 19.23 4.58
N ARG A 163 -4.57 18.13 5.28
CA ARG A 163 -5.72 17.28 4.97
C ARG A 163 -7.01 17.99 5.40
N LYS A 164 -7.92 18.21 4.45
CA LYS A 164 -9.25 18.69 4.77
C LYS A 164 -9.99 17.60 5.52
N ARG A 165 -10.42 17.91 6.74
CA ARG A 165 -11.40 17.07 7.45
C ARG A 165 -12.76 17.45 6.90
N TYR A 166 -13.46 16.50 6.33
CA TYR A 166 -14.89 16.68 6.05
C TYR A 166 -15.60 16.55 7.40
N LEU A 167 -16.18 17.64 7.87
CA LEU A 167 -17.05 17.65 9.04
C LEU A 167 -18.40 17.02 8.67
#